data_12c8a00e6307bcc06ad46012bbd83515
#
_entry.id   12c8a00e6307bcc06ad46012bbd83515
#
_cell.length_a   1.000
_cell.length_b   1.000
_cell.length_c   1.000
_cell.angle_alpha   90.00
_cell.angle_beta   90.00
_cell.angle_gamma   90.00
#
_symmetry.space_group_name_H-M   'P 1'
#
loop_
_entity.id
_entity.type
_entity.pdbx_description
1 polymer ?
#
loop_
_entity_poly.entity_id
_entity_poly.type
_entity_poly.pdbx_seq_one_letter_code
_entity_poly.pdbx_strand_id
1 'polypeptide(L)'
;VYKRQGMDDPEEFEDLLTIYNKYPLEELIVHARVQKDYYKNKPRLETFGEAVEHSKSPVCYNGDIVTAEDCTRLQEMFPTLDCIMTGRGTLKNPALAREIRGGAPASKEEIRRFHDMMYNEYCEDLSGDRNILFRMKELWSYLSPMFTNNKKYAKKIKKAEKCVVYENAVRELFGCEQLIGEVENADMEKNTGSL
;
A
#
# COMPACT_ATOMS: atom_id res chain seq x y z
N VAL A 1 -5.90 15.94 11.33
CA VAL A 1 -4.73 16.60 10.70
C VAL A 1 -3.72 15.55 10.29
N TYR A 2 -3.26 15.63 9.04
CA TYR A 2 -2.23 14.75 8.48
C TYR A 2 -0.87 15.45 8.49
N LYS A 3 0.15 14.86 9.13
CA LYS A 3 1.47 15.47 9.27
C LYS A 3 2.63 14.50 9.16
N ARG A 4 3.73 15.00 8.61
CA ARG A 4 5.07 14.42 8.76
C ARG A 4 5.69 14.87 10.07
N GLN A 5 6.74 14.17 10.53
CA GLN A 5 7.45 14.47 11.77
C GLN A 5 8.25 15.79 11.74
N GLY A 6 8.49 16.36 10.58
CA GLY A 6 9.26 17.58 10.38
C GLY A 6 9.67 17.73 8.94
N MET A 7 10.42 18.78 8.63
CA MET A 7 10.99 19.00 7.29
C MET A 7 12.37 18.36 7.17
N ASP A 8 13.22 18.61 8.11
CA ASP A 8 14.64 18.27 8.08
C ASP A 8 15.05 17.35 9.23
N ASP A 9 14.53 17.59 10.44
CA ASP A 9 14.90 16.92 11.67
C ASP A 9 13.71 16.25 12.35
N PRO A 10 13.83 14.99 12.80
CA PRO A 10 12.81 14.34 13.61
C PRO A 10 12.48 15.06 14.92
N GLU A 11 13.44 15.78 15.53
CA GLU A 11 13.26 16.53 16.78
C GLU A 11 12.26 17.68 16.63
N GLU A 12 12.05 18.20 15.42
CA GLU A 12 10.99 19.19 15.11
C GLU A 12 9.59 18.69 15.49
N PHE A 13 9.39 17.36 15.62
CA PHE A 13 8.09 16.81 15.91
C PHE A 13 7.59 17.13 17.31
N GLU A 14 8.46 17.24 18.31
CA GLU A 14 8.09 17.60 19.68
C GLU A 14 7.45 19.00 19.72
N ASP A 15 8.05 19.97 19.03
CA ASP A 15 7.50 21.32 18.91
C ASP A 15 6.16 21.31 18.16
N LEU A 16 6.06 20.55 17.07
CA LEU A 16 4.81 20.40 16.31
C LEU A 16 3.71 19.78 17.17
N LEU A 17 4.01 18.73 17.92
CA LEU A 17 3.06 18.06 18.82
C LEU A 17 2.57 19.03 19.91
N THR A 18 3.47 19.84 20.47
CA THR A 18 3.12 20.90 21.43
C THR A 18 2.12 21.90 20.84
N ILE A 19 2.27 22.23 19.56
CA ILE A 19 1.33 23.12 18.85
C ILE A 19 -0.01 22.41 18.64
N TYR A 20 -0.02 21.17 18.12
CA TYR A 20 -1.26 20.43 17.88
C TYR A 20 -2.07 20.20 19.15
N ASN A 21 -1.42 19.97 20.27
CA ASN A 21 -2.05 19.81 21.57
C ASN A 21 -2.76 21.06 22.13
N LYS A 22 -2.61 22.21 21.46
CA LYS A 22 -3.36 23.45 21.77
C LYS A 22 -4.75 23.49 21.11
N TYR A 23 -5.01 22.60 20.15
CA TYR A 23 -6.23 22.58 19.36
C TYR A 23 -7.02 21.28 19.59
N PRO A 24 -8.35 21.33 19.61
CA PRO A 24 -9.20 20.14 19.71
C PRO A 24 -9.26 19.45 18.33
N LEU A 25 -8.30 18.57 18.05
CA LEU A 25 -8.30 17.79 16.82
C LEU A 25 -9.16 16.53 16.99
N GLU A 26 -9.94 16.19 15.99
CA GLU A 26 -10.66 14.91 15.93
C GLU A 26 -9.69 13.73 15.87
N GLU A 27 -8.64 13.86 15.06
CA GLU A 27 -7.59 12.87 14.89
C GLU A 27 -6.29 13.52 14.40
N LEU A 28 -5.17 13.01 14.87
CA LEU A 28 -3.82 13.36 14.40
C LEU A 28 -3.22 12.20 13.62
N ILE A 29 -3.19 12.30 12.29
CA ILE A 29 -2.55 11.31 11.43
C ILE A 29 -1.07 11.62 11.31
N VAL A 30 -0.22 10.74 11.84
CA VAL A 30 1.24 10.93 11.86
C VAL A 30 1.92 10.06 10.82
N HIS A 31 2.55 10.70 9.83
CA HIS A 31 3.48 10.02 8.93
C HIS A 31 4.89 10.09 9.51
N ALA A 32 5.35 8.98 10.05
CA ALA A 32 6.58 8.87 10.82
C ALA A 32 7.89 9.03 9.98
N ARG A 33 7.95 10.08 9.16
CA ARG A 33 9.10 10.47 8.31
C ARG A 33 9.21 11.99 8.23
N VAL A 34 10.44 12.49 8.15
CA VAL A 34 10.70 13.89 7.75
C VAL A 34 10.58 14.04 6.24
N GLN A 35 10.48 15.27 5.75
CA GLN A 35 10.34 15.54 4.32
C GLN A 35 11.52 15.02 3.50
N LYS A 36 12.74 15.14 3.98
CA LYS A 36 13.97 14.68 3.33
C LYS A 36 14.06 13.17 3.13
N ASP A 37 13.31 12.37 3.88
CA ASP A 37 13.34 10.90 3.74
C ASP A 37 12.78 10.40 2.40
N TYR A 38 11.89 11.13 1.78
CA TYR A 38 11.21 10.84 0.51
C TYR A 38 10.54 9.45 0.42
N TYR A 39 10.70 8.52 1.14
CA TYR A 39 10.36 7.09 1.17
C TYR A 39 11.59 6.17 1.10
N LYS A 40 12.81 6.70 1.17
CA LYS A 40 14.03 5.90 1.17
C LYS A 40 14.31 5.30 2.55
N ASN A 41 13.99 6.04 3.62
CA ASN A 41 14.19 5.60 4.99
C ASN A 41 12.92 4.94 5.54
N LYS A 42 13.08 4.04 6.51
CA LYS A 42 11.96 3.45 7.24
C LYS A 42 11.27 4.52 8.12
N PRO A 43 9.94 4.36 8.40
CA PRO A 43 9.28 5.19 9.39
C PRO A 43 9.97 5.07 10.76
N ARG A 44 10.10 6.20 11.47
CA ARG A 44 10.68 6.24 12.83
C ARG A 44 9.61 5.92 13.85
N LEU A 45 9.56 4.68 14.29
CA LEU A 45 8.54 4.24 15.24
C LEU A 45 8.75 4.83 16.64
N GLU A 46 9.98 5.21 16.99
CA GLU A 46 10.29 5.89 18.25
C GLU A 46 9.56 7.24 18.34
N THR A 47 9.74 8.10 17.34
CA THR A 47 9.04 9.40 17.29
C THR A 47 7.52 9.24 17.11
N PHE A 48 7.06 8.15 16.48
CA PHE A 48 5.63 7.84 16.47
C PHE A 48 5.12 7.49 17.87
N GLY A 49 5.92 6.76 18.67
CA GLY A 49 5.63 6.45 20.09
C GLY A 49 5.41 7.71 20.92
N GLU A 50 6.21 8.75 20.72
CA GLU A 50 6.01 10.06 21.36
C GLU A 50 4.62 10.65 21.03
N ALA A 51 4.16 10.50 19.79
CA ALA A 51 2.81 10.93 19.42
C ALA A 51 1.73 10.14 20.17
N VAL A 52 1.89 8.82 20.29
CA VAL A 52 0.93 7.95 21.01
C VAL A 52 0.89 8.30 22.49
N GLU A 53 2.03 8.61 23.10
CA GLU A 53 2.15 8.90 24.53
C GLU A 53 1.69 10.32 24.89
N HIS A 54 2.01 11.30 24.06
CA HIS A 54 1.87 12.72 24.42
C HIS A 54 0.78 13.48 23.66
N SER A 55 0.13 12.88 22.65
CA SER A 55 -0.98 13.53 21.94
C SER A 55 -2.23 13.60 22.83
N LYS A 56 -2.88 14.77 22.84
CA LYS A 56 -4.20 14.95 23.48
C LYS A 56 -5.36 14.51 22.59
N SER A 57 -5.08 14.23 21.31
CA SER A 57 -6.07 13.77 20.33
C SER A 57 -5.79 12.32 19.94
N PRO A 58 -6.79 11.57 19.47
CA PRO A 58 -6.58 10.23 18.90
C PRO A 58 -5.51 10.26 17.82
N VAL A 59 -4.62 9.27 17.82
CA VAL A 59 -3.51 9.18 16.86
C VAL A 59 -3.77 8.08 15.85
N CYS A 60 -3.56 8.39 14.58
CA CYS A 60 -3.58 7.44 13.48
C CYS A 60 -2.18 7.27 12.89
N TYR A 61 -1.74 6.05 12.75
CA TYR A 61 -0.45 5.76 12.11
C TYR A 61 -0.55 5.82 10.60
N ASN A 62 0.38 6.52 9.96
CA ASN A 62 0.61 6.43 8.52
C ASN A 62 2.06 6.06 8.24
N GLY A 63 2.28 4.89 7.64
CA GLY A 63 3.62 4.38 7.32
C GLY A 63 3.58 3.26 6.30
N ASP A 64 4.63 2.43 6.28
CA ASP A 64 4.81 1.33 5.33
C ASP A 64 4.05 0.07 5.78
N ILE A 65 2.73 0.14 5.86
CA ILE A 65 1.88 -1.02 6.06
C ILE A 65 1.51 -1.55 4.66
N VAL A 66 2.04 -2.71 4.31
CA VAL A 66 1.84 -3.37 3.01
C VAL A 66 1.33 -4.81 3.13
N THR A 67 1.39 -5.41 4.32
CA THR A 67 0.85 -6.72 4.66
C THR A 67 0.05 -6.68 5.95
N ALA A 68 -0.72 -7.72 6.22
CA ALA A 68 -1.43 -7.87 7.50
C ALA A 68 -0.45 -8.03 8.67
N GLU A 69 0.68 -8.72 8.46
CA GLU A 69 1.74 -8.91 9.46
C GLU A 69 2.41 -7.58 9.84
N ASP A 70 2.55 -6.63 8.90
CA ASP A 70 3.04 -5.28 9.22
C ASP A 70 2.11 -4.59 10.21
N CYS A 71 0.79 -4.75 10.02
CA CYS A 71 -0.22 -4.23 10.93
C CYS A 71 -0.14 -4.90 12.30
N THR A 72 -0.05 -6.22 12.35
CA THR A 72 0.06 -6.98 13.60
C THR A 72 1.29 -6.54 14.39
N ARG A 73 2.47 -6.46 13.76
CA ARG A 73 3.70 -5.99 14.42
C ARG A 73 3.56 -4.56 14.96
N LEU A 74 2.89 -3.69 14.23
CA LEU A 74 2.63 -2.32 14.69
C LEU A 74 1.72 -2.30 15.91
N GLN A 75 0.65 -3.11 15.92
CA GLN A 75 -0.28 -3.22 17.05
C GLN A 75 0.36 -3.85 18.29
N GLU A 76 1.28 -4.81 18.12
CA GLU A 76 2.07 -5.36 19.22
C GLU A 76 2.94 -4.29 19.90
N MET A 77 3.53 -3.37 19.12
CA MET A 77 4.32 -2.26 19.64
C MET A 77 3.47 -1.14 20.24
N PHE A 78 2.28 -0.91 19.71
CA PHE A 78 1.36 0.15 20.13
C PHE A 78 -0.04 -0.41 20.35
N PRO A 79 -0.29 -1.12 21.48
CA PRO A 79 -1.57 -1.81 21.73
C PRO A 79 -2.79 -0.89 21.83
N THR A 80 -2.57 0.41 22.07
CA THR A 80 -3.64 1.42 22.15
C THR A 80 -3.96 2.07 20.81
N LEU A 81 -3.26 1.65 19.71
CA LEU A 81 -3.45 2.22 18.40
C LEU A 81 -4.67 1.60 17.70
N ASP A 82 -5.73 2.38 17.50
CA ASP A 82 -6.98 1.94 16.89
C ASP A 82 -7.08 2.27 15.40
N CYS A 83 -6.27 3.22 14.92
CA CYS A 83 -6.38 3.74 13.55
C CYS A 83 -5.07 3.66 12.76
N ILE A 84 -5.18 3.14 11.55
CA ILE A 84 -4.05 3.02 10.61
C ILE A 84 -4.49 3.55 9.25
N MET A 85 -3.72 4.48 8.69
CA MET A 85 -3.90 4.95 7.33
C MET A 85 -2.95 4.21 6.39
N THR A 86 -3.50 3.47 5.44
CA THR A 86 -2.74 2.83 4.36
C THR A 86 -2.76 3.69 3.10
N GLY A 87 -1.70 3.66 2.34
CA GLY A 87 -1.59 4.32 1.03
C GLY A 87 -1.12 3.32 -0.02
N ARG A 88 0.17 3.29 -0.29
CA ARG A 88 0.79 2.38 -1.28
C ARG A 88 0.52 0.89 -1.02
N GLY A 89 0.30 0.50 0.23
CA GLY A 89 -0.08 -0.87 0.59
C GLY A 89 -1.37 -1.30 -0.10
N THR A 90 -2.40 -0.44 -0.11
CA THR A 90 -3.68 -0.72 -0.78
C THR A 90 -3.55 -0.77 -2.31
N LEU A 91 -2.61 -0.01 -2.90
CA LEU A 91 -2.30 -0.13 -4.34
C LEU A 91 -1.55 -1.42 -4.67
N LYS A 92 -0.71 -1.92 -3.75
CA LYS A 92 0.00 -3.19 -3.90
C LYS A 92 -0.93 -4.38 -3.69
N ASN A 93 -1.84 -4.27 -2.73
CA ASN A 93 -2.81 -5.29 -2.40
C ASN A 93 -4.18 -4.65 -2.13
N PRO A 94 -5.10 -4.64 -3.10
CA PRO A 94 -6.45 -4.08 -2.91
C PRO A 94 -7.28 -4.74 -1.81
N ALA A 95 -6.94 -5.97 -1.40
CA ALA A 95 -7.59 -6.67 -0.30
C ALA A 95 -6.94 -6.42 1.08
N LEU A 96 -5.88 -5.62 1.17
CA LEU A 96 -5.10 -5.41 2.39
C LEU A 96 -5.97 -5.10 3.62
N ALA A 97 -6.95 -4.21 3.48
CA ALA A 97 -7.84 -3.85 4.59
C ALA A 97 -8.72 -5.03 5.06
N ARG A 98 -9.09 -5.94 4.15
CA ARG A 98 -9.81 -7.18 4.46
C ARG A 98 -8.90 -8.18 5.17
N GLU A 99 -7.68 -8.34 4.68
CA GLU A 99 -6.68 -9.25 5.27
C GLU A 99 -6.27 -8.83 6.68
N ILE A 100 -6.07 -7.53 6.92
CA ILE A 100 -5.81 -6.98 8.27
C ILE A 100 -6.94 -7.35 9.24
N ARG A 101 -8.18 -7.47 8.77
CA ARG A 101 -9.33 -7.88 9.59
C ARG A 101 -9.52 -9.41 9.66
N GLY A 102 -8.54 -10.19 9.24
CA GLY A 102 -8.60 -11.66 9.23
C GLY A 102 -9.42 -12.26 8.10
N GLY A 103 -9.78 -11.48 7.07
CA GLY A 103 -10.47 -12.00 5.89
C GLY A 103 -9.52 -12.62 4.88
N ALA A 104 -10.09 -13.29 3.87
CA ALA A 104 -9.33 -14.02 2.85
C ALA A 104 -8.46 -13.07 1.99
N PRO A 105 -7.29 -13.54 1.50
CA PRO A 105 -6.47 -12.80 0.55
C PRO A 105 -7.22 -12.55 -0.76
N ALA A 106 -6.71 -11.60 -1.56
CA ALA A 106 -7.27 -11.33 -2.87
C ALA A 106 -7.12 -12.52 -3.79
N SER A 107 -8.19 -12.89 -4.49
CA SER A 107 -8.11 -13.82 -5.61
C SER A 107 -7.61 -13.11 -6.88
N LYS A 108 -7.11 -13.90 -7.82
CA LYS A 108 -6.65 -13.39 -9.12
C LYS A 108 -7.78 -12.70 -9.91
N GLU A 109 -9.01 -13.20 -9.77
CA GLU A 109 -10.20 -12.61 -10.36
C GLU A 109 -10.56 -11.26 -9.73
N GLU A 110 -10.35 -11.09 -8.42
CA GLU A 110 -10.56 -9.80 -7.74
C GLU A 110 -9.54 -8.76 -8.19
N ILE A 111 -8.27 -9.15 -8.31
CA ILE A 111 -7.22 -8.27 -8.83
C ILE A 111 -7.51 -7.90 -10.30
N ARG A 112 -8.01 -8.85 -11.11
CA ARG A 112 -8.41 -8.56 -12.47
C ARG A 112 -9.56 -7.55 -12.54
N ARG A 113 -10.60 -7.75 -11.74
CA ARG A 113 -11.74 -6.81 -11.68
C ARG A 113 -11.31 -5.42 -11.24
N PHE A 114 -10.45 -5.33 -10.22
CA PHE A 114 -9.89 -4.06 -9.77
C PHE A 114 -9.12 -3.35 -10.89
N HIS A 115 -8.24 -4.08 -11.58
CA HIS A 115 -7.50 -3.54 -12.73
C HIS A 115 -8.44 -3.03 -13.82
N ASP A 116 -9.43 -3.84 -14.21
CA ASP A 116 -10.34 -3.51 -15.32
C ASP A 116 -11.23 -2.32 -14.96
N MET A 117 -11.68 -2.21 -13.70
CA MET A 117 -12.40 -1.04 -13.22
C MET A 117 -11.56 0.23 -13.34
N MET A 118 -10.32 0.23 -12.84
CA MET A 118 -9.42 1.37 -12.91
C MET A 118 -9.09 1.76 -14.37
N TYR A 119 -8.91 0.75 -15.23
CA TYR A 119 -8.61 0.98 -16.64
C TYR A 119 -9.79 1.63 -17.38
N ASN A 120 -11.00 1.14 -17.16
CA ASN A 120 -12.21 1.68 -17.77
C ASN A 120 -12.47 3.12 -17.32
N GLU A 121 -12.38 3.42 -16.03
CA GLU A 121 -12.50 4.78 -15.49
C GLU A 121 -11.47 5.73 -16.14
N TYR A 122 -10.21 5.32 -16.27
CA TYR A 122 -9.23 6.15 -16.97
C TYR A 122 -9.48 6.28 -18.47
N CYS A 123 -10.10 5.28 -19.13
CA CYS A 123 -10.50 5.39 -20.53
C CYS A 123 -11.67 6.36 -20.72
N GLU A 124 -12.57 6.48 -19.74
CA GLU A 124 -13.68 7.43 -19.75
C GLU A 124 -13.23 8.86 -19.45
N ASP A 125 -12.35 9.01 -18.45
CA ASP A 125 -11.92 10.32 -17.94
C ASP A 125 -10.79 10.97 -18.76
N LEU A 126 -9.94 10.17 -19.42
CA LEU A 126 -8.71 10.65 -20.04
C LEU A 126 -8.72 10.45 -21.55
N SER A 127 -8.25 11.45 -22.28
CA SER A 127 -8.09 11.36 -23.74
C SER A 127 -6.70 10.91 -24.13
N GLY A 128 -6.63 9.93 -25.03
CA GLY A 128 -5.41 9.44 -25.69
C GLY A 128 -4.63 8.41 -24.88
N ASP A 129 -4.10 7.42 -25.59
CA ASP A 129 -3.36 6.27 -25.05
C ASP A 129 -2.28 6.68 -24.04
N ARG A 130 -1.55 7.76 -24.33
CA ARG A 130 -0.44 8.22 -23.49
C ARG A 130 -0.86 8.55 -22.06
N ASN A 131 -1.98 9.25 -21.89
CA ASN A 131 -2.46 9.69 -20.58
C ASN A 131 -2.99 8.50 -19.77
N ILE A 132 -3.79 7.64 -20.40
CA ILE A 132 -4.31 6.40 -19.83
C ILE A 132 -3.14 5.50 -19.39
N LEU A 133 -2.21 5.23 -20.29
CA LEU A 133 -1.08 4.36 -20.05
C LEU A 133 -0.12 4.92 -18.99
N PHE A 134 0.00 6.23 -18.84
CA PHE A 134 0.79 6.83 -17.77
C PHE A 134 0.27 6.41 -16.39
N ARG A 135 -1.05 6.48 -16.18
CA ARG A 135 -1.70 6.07 -14.92
C ARG A 135 -1.64 4.56 -14.71
N MET A 136 -1.95 3.79 -15.75
CA MET A 136 -1.95 2.33 -15.64
C MET A 136 -0.55 1.75 -15.42
N LYS A 137 0.48 2.32 -16.01
CA LYS A 137 1.88 1.92 -15.74
C LYS A 137 2.30 2.23 -14.32
N GLU A 138 1.83 3.32 -13.75
CA GLU A 138 2.04 3.63 -12.33
C GLU A 138 1.37 2.58 -11.45
N LEU A 139 0.09 2.24 -11.69
CA LEU A 139 -0.63 1.19 -10.99
C LEU A 139 0.11 -0.15 -11.06
N TRP A 140 0.59 -0.55 -12.24
CA TRP A 140 1.34 -1.79 -12.42
C TRP A 140 2.69 -1.81 -11.72
N SER A 141 3.29 -0.67 -11.41
CA SER A 141 4.49 -0.63 -10.58
C SER A 141 4.23 -1.14 -9.14
N TYR A 142 2.98 -1.05 -8.69
CA TYR A 142 2.53 -1.56 -7.39
C TYR A 142 1.95 -2.97 -7.47
N LEU A 143 1.13 -3.29 -8.49
CA LEU A 143 0.44 -4.58 -8.60
C LEU A 143 1.34 -5.71 -9.12
N SER A 144 2.30 -5.42 -10.01
CA SER A 144 3.09 -6.48 -10.65
C SER A 144 3.83 -7.40 -9.66
N PRO A 145 4.33 -6.94 -8.50
CA PRO A 145 4.99 -7.82 -7.53
C PRO A 145 4.09 -8.92 -6.93
N MET A 146 2.78 -8.82 -7.05
CA MET A 146 1.86 -9.88 -6.61
C MET A 146 1.94 -11.15 -7.46
N PHE A 147 2.47 -11.08 -8.69
CA PHE A 147 2.47 -12.17 -9.64
C PHE A 147 3.83 -12.87 -9.73
N THR A 148 3.77 -14.19 -9.98
CA THR A 148 4.96 -14.97 -10.40
C THR A 148 5.52 -14.38 -11.69
N ASN A 149 6.82 -14.60 -11.98
CA ASN A 149 7.52 -14.13 -13.19
C ASN A 149 7.20 -12.68 -13.64
N ASN A 150 6.82 -11.83 -12.69
CA ASN A 150 6.31 -10.47 -12.95
C ASN A 150 7.25 -9.59 -13.80
N LYS A 151 8.58 -9.77 -13.70
CA LYS A 151 9.57 -8.93 -14.38
C LYS A 151 9.40 -8.91 -15.90
N LYS A 152 9.03 -10.04 -16.52
CA LYS A 152 8.79 -10.17 -17.95
C LYS A 152 7.62 -9.28 -18.39
N TYR A 153 6.50 -9.40 -17.67
CA TYR A 153 5.26 -8.70 -18.00
C TYR A 153 5.29 -7.24 -17.61
N ALA A 154 5.87 -6.89 -16.45
CA ALA A 154 6.11 -5.50 -16.06
C ALA A 154 6.92 -4.75 -17.12
N LYS A 155 7.91 -5.41 -17.74
CA LYS A 155 8.68 -4.82 -18.85
C LYS A 155 7.84 -4.61 -20.12
N LYS A 156 6.95 -5.56 -20.46
CA LYS A 156 6.02 -5.44 -21.60
C LYS A 156 5.06 -4.28 -21.37
N ILE A 157 4.41 -4.24 -20.20
CA ILE A 157 3.46 -3.19 -19.80
C ILE A 157 4.16 -1.82 -19.83
N LYS A 158 5.34 -1.70 -19.22
CA LYS A 158 6.10 -0.44 -19.19
C LYS A 158 6.43 0.10 -20.59
N LYS A 159 6.69 -0.79 -21.55
CA LYS A 159 7.04 -0.43 -22.94
C LYS A 159 5.84 -0.19 -23.86
N ALA A 160 4.64 -0.54 -23.46
CA ALA A 160 3.45 -0.34 -24.29
C ALA A 160 3.22 1.16 -24.54
N GLU A 161 3.05 1.56 -25.79
CA GLU A 161 2.75 2.94 -26.20
C GLU A 161 1.30 3.09 -26.72
N LYS A 162 0.63 1.96 -26.92
CA LYS A 162 -0.77 1.88 -27.36
C LYS A 162 -1.58 1.02 -26.40
N CYS A 163 -2.84 1.41 -26.16
CA CYS A 163 -3.74 0.68 -25.27
C CYS A 163 -3.89 -0.79 -25.71
N VAL A 164 -4.02 -1.09 -26.98
CA VAL A 164 -4.10 -2.48 -27.49
C VAL A 164 -2.87 -3.31 -27.13
N VAL A 165 -1.66 -2.73 -27.18
CA VAL A 165 -0.43 -3.44 -26.81
C VAL A 165 -0.38 -3.70 -25.31
N TYR A 166 -0.83 -2.73 -24.53
CA TYR A 166 -0.97 -2.82 -23.09
C TYR A 166 -1.96 -3.92 -22.68
N GLU A 167 -3.18 -3.91 -23.24
CA GLU A 167 -4.23 -4.89 -22.99
C GLU A 167 -3.77 -6.33 -23.26
N ASN A 168 -3.04 -6.52 -24.38
CA ASN A 168 -2.47 -7.82 -24.69
C ASN A 168 -1.44 -8.27 -23.65
N ALA A 169 -0.56 -7.38 -23.21
CA ALA A 169 0.43 -7.70 -22.17
C ALA A 169 -0.23 -8.06 -20.82
N VAL A 170 -1.29 -7.35 -20.46
CA VAL A 170 -2.09 -7.62 -19.25
C VAL A 170 -2.83 -8.95 -19.39
N ARG A 171 -3.47 -9.22 -20.53
CA ARG A 171 -4.16 -10.50 -20.80
C ARG A 171 -3.21 -11.69 -20.69
N GLU A 172 -2.01 -11.56 -21.27
CA GLU A 172 -0.98 -12.59 -21.15
C GLU A 172 -0.56 -12.82 -19.68
N LEU A 173 -0.35 -11.75 -18.91
CA LEU A 173 0.02 -11.86 -17.50
C LEU A 173 -1.03 -12.64 -16.72
N PHE A 174 -2.30 -12.22 -16.79
CA PHE A 174 -3.39 -12.92 -16.09
C PHE A 174 -3.64 -14.34 -16.62
N GLY A 175 -3.32 -14.64 -17.86
CA GLY A 175 -3.45 -15.98 -18.45
C GLY A 175 -2.32 -16.94 -18.05
N CYS A 176 -1.11 -16.43 -17.83
CA CYS A 176 0.08 -17.27 -17.66
C CYS A 176 0.62 -17.31 -16.23
N GLU A 177 0.37 -16.30 -15.40
CA GLU A 177 1.00 -16.16 -14.10
C GLU A 177 -0.02 -16.35 -12.97
N GLN A 178 0.47 -16.81 -11.81
CA GLN A 178 -0.31 -17.00 -10.58
C GLN A 178 -0.01 -15.85 -9.61
N LEU A 179 -0.88 -15.65 -8.63
CA LEU A 179 -0.54 -14.81 -7.48
C LEU A 179 0.42 -15.58 -6.55
N ILE A 180 1.42 -14.90 -6.01
CA ILE A 180 2.41 -15.49 -5.11
C ILE A 180 1.73 -16.07 -3.88
N GLY A 181 0.77 -15.36 -3.28
CA GLY A 181 0.03 -15.85 -2.10
C GLY A 181 -0.81 -17.10 -2.38
N GLU A 182 -1.34 -17.31 -3.59
CA GLU A 182 -2.06 -18.53 -3.95
C GLU A 182 -1.12 -19.73 -4.03
N VAL A 183 0.11 -19.53 -4.55
CA VAL A 183 1.14 -20.57 -4.66
C VAL A 183 1.63 -20.98 -3.28
N GLU A 184 1.94 -20.01 -2.42
CA GLU A 184 2.41 -20.27 -1.04
C GLU A 184 1.36 -21.00 -0.21
N ASN A 185 0.08 -20.67 -0.31
CA ASN A 185 -1.01 -21.36 0.37
C ASN A 185 -1.18 -22.80 -0.13
N ALA A 186 -1.12 -23.03 -1.43
CA ALA A 186 -1.22 -24.37 -2.01
C ALA A 186 -0.06 -25.29 -1.59
N ASP A 187 1.14 -24.75 -1.39
CA ASP A 187 2.30 -25.51 -0.92
C ASP A 187 2.23 -25.80 0.60
N MET A 188 1.64 -24.90 1.39
CA MET A 188 1.38 -25.14 2.82
C MET A 188 0.33 -26.25 3.01
N GLU A 189 -0.76 -26.27 2.25
CA GLU A 189 -1.79 -27.32 2.32
C GLU A 189 -1.25 -28.70 1.96
N LYS A 190 -0.35 -28.81 0.97
CA LYS A 190 0.30 -30.09 0.61
C LYS A 190 1.20 -30.60 1.73
N ASN A 191 1.89 -29.71 2.45
CA ASN A 191 2.80 -30.09 3.54
C ASN A 191 2.07 -30.45 4.83
N THR A 192 0.86 -29.96 5.07
CA THR A 192 0.03 -30.29 6.24
C THR A 192 -0.81 -31.57 6.03
N GLY A 193 -1.06 -31.95 4.78
CA GLY A 193 -1.80 -33.18 4.44
C GLY A 193 -0.98 -34.50 4.43
N SER A 194 0.31 -34.43 4.83
CA SER A 194 1.23 -35.59 4.83
C SER A 194 1.63 -36.06 6.24
N LEU A 195 0.79 -35.81 7.27
CA LEU A 195 0.96 -36.31 8.63
C LEU A 195 -0.12 -37.33 8.99
#